data_dac55ddb076de31ac972f3b2e28ed9ab
#
_entry.id   dac55ddb076de31ac972f3b2e28ed9ab
#
_cell.length_a   1.000
_cell.length_b   1.000
_cell.length_c   1.000
_cell.angle_alpha   90.00
_cell.angle_beta   90.00
_cell.angle_gamma   90.00
#
_symmetry.space_group_name_H-M   'P 1'
#
loop_
_entity.id
_entity.type
_entity.pdbx_description
1 polymer ?
#
loop_
_entity_poly.entity_id
_entity_poly.type
_entity_poly.pdbx_seq_one_letter_code
_entity_poly.pdbx_strand_id
1 'polypeptide(L)'
;MIELMGVRKVFNAGRPNQFVAVDGVTLSIDPGRITALKGPSGSGKTTLLSLIGCMARPTAGRIVVMNQEVTSLPERFLTEVRRKTFGFVFQQFNLVKGISVLENVMLPAYPSGERHTTLRKRASALLDLLELSQKASARVEWLSGGEAQRTAIARALINDPSVIIADEPTGNLDSKLSQEFMEILRRLRENDKTILVSSHDPIVFNSKVVERVICLKDGRIDGNGGC
;
A
#
# COMPACT_ATOMS: atom_id res chain seq x y z
N MET A 1 11.80 -5.99 8.23
CA MET A 1 11.12 -5.40 9.39
C MET A 1 10.95 -3.90 9.18
N ILE A 2 9.84 -3.32 9.63
CA ILE A 2 9.62 -1.87 9.62
C ILE A 2 9.38 -1.44 11.07
N GLU A 3 10.05 -0.39 11.51
CA GLU A 3 9.94 0.12 12.87
C GLU A 3 9.64 1.61 12.89
N LEU A 4 8.67 1.99 13.72
CA LEU A 4 8.31 3.36 14.01
C LEU A 4 8.59 3.63 15.49
N MET A 5 9.26 4.73 15.80
CA MET A 5 9.63 5.12 17.15
C MET A 5 9.17 6.56 17.43
N GLY A 6 8.08 6.71 18.19
CA GLY A 6 7.52 8.01 18.56
C GLY A 6 7.11 8.88 17.37
N VAL A 7 6.64 8.25 16.28
CA VAL A 7 6.36 8.94 15.01
C VAL A 7 5.17 9.89 15.16
N ARG A 8 5.38 11.13 14.76
CA ARG A 8 4.36 12.19 14.77
C ARG A 8 4.26 12.87 13.42
N LYS A 9 3.03 13.18 12.98
CA LYS A 9 2.77 13.97 11.78
C LYS A 9 1.77 15.08 12.08
N VAL A 10 2.23 16.30 11.89
CA VAL A 10 1.43 17.52 12.03
C VAL A 10 1.32 18.13 10.63
N PHE A 11 0.11 18.42 10.20
CA PHE A 11 -0.15 19.21 8.99
C PHE A 11 -0.41 20.65 9.37
N ASN A 12 -0.02 21.57 8.49
CA ASN A 12 -0.20 23.03 8.66
C ASN A 12 0.35 23.56 9.99
N ALA A 13 1.51 23.06 10.43
CA ALA A 13 2.13 23.49 11.69
C ALA A 13 2.26 25.02 11.77
N GLY A 14 1.84 25.59 12.91
CA GLY A 14 1.84 27.03 13.15
C GLY A 14 0.76 27.82 12.42
N ARG A 15 -0.22 27.16 11.78
CA ARG A 15 -1.36 27.79 11.11
C ARG A 15 -2.67 27.54 11.85
N PRO A 16 -3.72 28.38 11.67
CA PRO A 16 -5.01 28.20 12.34
C PRO A 16 -5.70 26.85 12.08
N ASN A 17 -5.41 26.21 10.94
CA ASN A 17 -5.92 24.91 10.56
C ASN A 17 -4.90 23.77 10.82
N GLN A 18 -4.02 23.94 11.79
CA GLN A 18 -3.11 22.89 12.22
C GLN A 18 -3.90 21.70 12.76
N PHE A 19 -3.50 20.48 12.35
CA PHE A 19 -4.01 19.27 12.96
C PHE A 19 -2.93 18.18 13.05
N VAL A 20 -3.06 17.33 14.05
CA VAL A 20 -2.16 16.19 14.30
C VAL A 20 -2.81 14.95 13.72
N ALA A 21 -2.22 14.41 12.66
CA ALA A 21 -2.75 13.23 11.97
C ALA A 21 -2.20 11.92 12.53
N VAL A 22 -0.97 11.93 13.05
CA VAL A 22 -0.32 10.80 13.75
C VAL A 22 0.40 11.38 14.94
N ASP A 23 0.22 10.78 16.13
CA ASP A 23 0.70 11.34 17.39
C ASP A 23 1.41 10.29 18.24
N GLY A 24 2.75 10.30 18.19
CA GLY A 24 3.61 9.49 19.05
C GLY A 24 3.54 7.97 18.78
N VAL A 25 3.25 7.56 17.54
CA VAL A 25 3.11 6.14 17.20
C VAL A 25 4.44 5.41 17.29
N THR A 26 4.48 4.37 18.12
CA THR A 26 5.57 3.39 18.21
C THR A 26 5.03 2.03 17.83
N LEU A 27 5.59 1.42 16.78
CA LEU A 27 5.06 0.22 16.16
C LEU A 27 6.16 -0.54 15.41
N SER A 28 6.15 -1.86 15.48
CA SER A 28 6.92 -2.74 14.61
C SER A 28 5.99 -3.52 13.67
N ILE A 29 6.41 -3.71 12.42
CA ILE A 29 5.74 -4.55 11.42
C ILE A 29 6.67 -5.71 11.10
N ASP A 30 6.18 -6.92 11.37
CA ASP A 30 6.92 -8.14 11.11
C ASP A 30 6.93 -8.47 9.60
N PRO A 31 8.04 -8.97 9.06
CA PRO A 31 8.11 -9.40 7.66
C PRO A 31 7.24 -10.63 7.41
N GLY A 32 6.80 -10.80 6.16
CA GLY A 32 6.05 -11.98 5.70
C GLY A 32 4.67 -12.16 6.32
N ARG A 33 4.08 -11.09 6.89
CA ARG A 33 2.76 -11.13 7.53
C ARG A 33 1.79 -10.13 6.93
N ILE A 34 0.50 -10.41 7.10
CA ILE A 34 -0.58 -9.48 6.79
C ILE A 34 -1.00 -8.76 8.07
N THR A 35 -0.77 -7.45 8.11
CA THR A 35 -1.17 -6.57 9.22
C THR A 35 -2.26 -5.62 8.74
N ALA A 36 -3.41 -5.61 9.41
CA ALA A 36 -4.50 -4.68 9.15
C ALA A 36 -4.46 -3.48 10.11
N LEU A 37 -4.60 -2.28 9.55
CA LEU A 37 -4.85 -1.05 10.30
C LEU A 37 -6.35 -0.80 10.33
N LYS A 38 -6.98 -0.91 11.48
CA LYS A 38 -8.40 -0.66 11.72
C LYS A 38 -8.61 0.68 12.40
N GLY A 39 -9.68 1.36 12.10
CA GLY A 39 -10.06 2.63 12.75
C GLY A 39 -11.06 3.42 11.93
N PRO A 40 -11.76 4.38 12.54
CA PRO A 40 -12.74 5.21 11.84
C PRO A 40 -12.09 6.08 10.76
N SER A 41 -12.91 6.67 9.89
CA SER A 41 -12.43 7.70 8.97
C SER A 41 -11.77 8.84 9.74
N GLY A 42 -10.66 9.36 9.23
CA GLY A 42 -9.92 10.44 9.89
C GLY A 42 -9.00 9.98 11.03
N SER A 43 -8.94 8.68 11.40
CA SER A 43 -8.09 8.20 12.49
C SER A 43 -6.59 8.26 12.20
N GLY A 44 -6.17 8.58 10.97
CA GLY A 44 -4.76 8.70 10.58
C GLY A 44 -4.18 7.50 9.83
N LYS A 45 -4.97 6.48 9.45
CA LYS A 45 -4.52 5.26 8.73
C LYS A 45 -3.74 5.58 7.45
N THR A 46 -4.36 6.32 6.52
CA THR A 46 -3.72 6.75 5.26
C THR A 46 -2.44 7.53 5.51
N THR A 47 -2.43 8.42 6.51
CA THR A 47 -1.22 9.17 6.87
C THR A 47 -0.14 8.25 7.40
N LEU A 48 -0.48 7.31 8.28
CA LEU A 48 0.48 6.34 8.81
C LEU A 48 1.06 5.44 7.70
N LEU A 49 0.23 4.92 6.80
CA LEU A 49 0.67 4.17 5.62
C LEU A 49 1.57 5.00 4.70
N SER A 50 1.25 6.28 4.50
CA SER A 50 2.07 7.19 3.69
C SER A 50 3.44 7.46 4.32
N LEU A 51 3.52 7.52 5.66
CA LEU A 51 4.78 7.65 6.39
C LEU A 51 5.62 6.38 6.28
N ILE A 52 5.01 5.21 6.51
CA ILE A 52 5.66 3.89 6.38
C ILE A 52 6.21 3.69 4.97
N GLY A 53 5.38 4.00 3.95
CA GLY A 53 5.73 3.86 2.53
C GLY A 53 6.64 4.96 1.99
N CYS A 54 7.20 5.81 2.84
CA CYS A 54 8.09 6.91 2.45
C CYS A 54 7.47 7.93 1.48
N MET A 55 6.14 8.03 1.41
CA MET A 55 5.43 9.02 0.59
C MET A 55 5.28 10.36 1.30
N ALA A 56 5.36 10.36 2.63
CA ALA A 56 5.35 11.54 3.47
C ALA A 56 6.48 11.46 4.50
N ARG A 57 6.91 12.63 5.00
CA ARG A 57 7.90 12.71 6.08
C ARG A 57 7.20 12.92 7.42
N PRO A 58 7.64 12.28 8.49
CA PRO A 58 7.17 12.60 9.83
C PRO A 58 7.62 14.00 10.23
N THR A 59 6.88 14.62 11.17
CA THR A 59 7.27 15.89 11.80
C THR A 59 8.25 15.64 12.97
N ALA A 60 8.12 14.48 13.63
CA ALA A 60 9.02 14.01 14.69
C ALA A 60 9.01 12.48 14.75
N GLY A 61 9.96 11.90 15.48
CA GLY A 61 10.14 10.46 15.60
C GLY A 61 11.03 9.88 14.49
N ARG A 62 11.17 8.55 14.49
CA ARG A 62 12.04 7.82 13.55
C ARG A 62 11.29 6.70 12.86
N ILE A 63 11.65 6.45 11.61
CA ILE A 63 11.15 5.32 10.81
C ILE A 63 12.35 4.57 10.25
N VAL A 64 12.38 3.26 10.49
CA VAL A 64 13.37 2.33 9.96
C VAL A 64 12.67 1.35 9.04
N VAL A 65 13.18 1.17 7.83
CA VAL A 65 12.67 0.23 6.81
C VAL A 65 13.81 -0.67 6.40
N MET A 66 13.64 -2.00 6.56
CA MET A 66 14.68 -2.99 6.21
C MET A 66 16.06 -2.63 6.77
N ASN A 67 16.13 -2.29 8.07
CA ASN A 67 17.34 -1.88 8.80
C ASN A 67 17.96 -0.54 8.34
N GLN A 68 17.28 0.23 7.49
CA GLN A 68 17.71 1.55 7.06
C GLN A 68 16.82 2.63 7.68
N GLU A 69 17.39 3.59 8.40
CA GLU A 69 16.65 4.77 8.85
C GLU A 69 16.30 5.64 7.63
N VAL A 70 15.00 5.88 7.41
CA VAL A 70 14.50 6.63 6.24
C VAL A 70 14.06 8.05 6.58
N THR A 71 13.97 8.38 7.85
CA THR A 71 13.39 9.66 8.35
C THR A 71 14.05 10.90 7.75
N SER A 72 15.38 10.91 7.72
CA SER A 72 16.20 12.06 7.31
C SER A 72 16.80 11.92 5.90
N LEU A 73 16.48 10.84 5.18
CA LEU A 73 17.03 10.62 3.85
C LEU A 73 16.61 11.72 2.87
N PRO A 74 17.52 12.20 2.00
CA PRO A 74 17.16 13.03 0.86
C PRO A 74 16.15 12.37 -0.06
N GLU A 75 15.30 13.15 -0.75
CA GLU A 75 14.18 12.65 -1.55
C GLU A 75 14.61 11.64 -2.63
N ARG A 76 15.77 11.83 -3.25
CA ARG A 76 16.32 10.87 -4.23
C ARG A 76 16.46 9.45 -3.66
N PHE A 77 16.88 9.33 -2.40
CA PHE A 77 17.03 8.02 -1.73
C PHE A 77 15.69 7.46 -1.30
N LEU A 78 14.76 8.31 -0.80
CA LEU A 78 13.39 7.89 -0.49
C LEU A 78 12.67 7.36 -1.74
N THR A 79 12.88 8.00 -2.90
CA THR A 79 12.33 7.53 -4.18
C THR A 79 12.86 6.14 -4.53
N GLU A 80 14.14 5.88 -4.26
CA GLU A 80 14.72 4.56 -4.50
C GLU A 80 14.19 3.49 -3.52
N VAL A 81 14.06 3.82 -2.23
CA VAL A 81 13.42 2.96 -1.23
C VAL A 81 11.98 2.65 -1.64
N ARG A 82 11.18 3.67 -2.01
CA ARG A 82 9.80 3.45 -2.50
C ARG A 82 9.75 2.48 -3.66
N ARG A 83 10.58 2.70 -4.68
CA ARG A 83 10.59 1.89 -5.89
C ARG A 83 10.98 0.44 -5.65
N LYS A 84 11.98 0.20 -4.78
CA LYS A 84 12.53 -1.14 -4.54
C LYS A 84 11.77 -1.94 -3.47
N THR A 85 11.21 -1.23 -2.49
CA THR A 85 10.66 -1.89 -1.29
C THR A 85 9.14 -1.97 -1.30
N PHE A 86 8.47 -0.97 -1.86
CA PHE A 86 7.03 -0.82 -1.70
C PHE A 86 6.23 -0.96 -3.00
N GLY A 87 5.12 -1.69 -2.93
CA GLY A 87 4.03 -1.65 -3.91
C GLY A 87 2.80 -1.01 -3.29
N PHE A 88 2.13 -0.12 -4.03
CA PHE A 88 0.98 0.62 -3.50
C PHE A 88 -0.30 0.29 -4.24
N VAL A 89 -1.35 -0.05 -3.47
CA VAL A 89 -2.74 -0.19 -3.94
C VAL A 89 -3.57 0.86 -3.22
N PHE A 90 -4.17 1.78 -3.97
CA PHE A 90 -4.95 2.90 -3.44
C PHE A 90 -6.46 2.64 -3.57
N GLN A 91 -7.24 3.24 -2.70
CA GLN A 91 -8.71 3.14 -2.69
C GLN A 91 -9.35 3.48 -4.05
N GLN A 92 -8.89 4.53 -4.72
CA GLN A 92 -9.38 4.94 -6.05
C GLN A 92 -8.61 4.30 -7.21
N PHE A 93 -7.81 3.24 -6.94
CA PHE A 93 -6.92 2.56 -7.87
C PHE A 93 -5.86 3.48 -8.51
N ASN A 94 -6.14 4.75 -8.74
CA ASN A 94 -5.26 5.76 -9.34
C ASN A 94 -4.61 5.28 -10.65
N LEU A 95 -5.39 4.62 -11.51
CA LEU A 95 -4.96 4.24 -12.84
C LEU A 95 -4.90 5.47 -13.74
N VAL A 96 -3.84 5.56 -14.54
CA VAL A 96 -3.65 6.66 -15.47
C VAL A 96 -4.54 6.44 -16.68
N LYS A 97 -5.48 7.37 -16.89
CA LYS A 97 -6.42 7.36 -18.01
C LYS A 97 -5.71 7.62 -19.35
N GLY A 98 -6.30 7.14 -20.42
CA GLY A 98 -5.78 7.34 -21.78
C GLY A 98 -4.70 6.35 -22.22
N ILE A 99 -4.18 5.53 -21.31
CA ILE A 99 -3.22 4.47 -21.62
C ILE A 99 -3.79 3.08 -21.29
N SER A 100 -3.16 2.05 -21.81
CA SER A 100 -3.60 0.67 -21.64
C SER A 100 -3.35 0.12 -20.23
N VAL A 101 -3.99 -1.01 -19.92
CA VAL A 101 -3.73 -1.81 -18.72
C VAL A 101 -2.26 -2.18 -18.63
N LEU A 102 -1.68 -2.70 -19.70
CA LEU A 102 -0.26 -3.08 -19.73
C LEU A 102 0.66 -1.89 -19.42
N GLU A 103 0.40 -0.74 -20.05
CA GLU A 103 1.19 0.49 -19.81
C GLU A 103 1.04 0.96 -18.37
N ASN A 104 -0.16 0.93 -17.78
CA ASN A 104 -0.36 1.25 -16.36
C ASN A 104 0.48 0.37 -15.43
N VAL A 105 0.53 -0.94 -15.71
CA VAL A 105 1.35 -1.87 -14.91
C VAL A 105 2.83 -1.56 -15.04
N MET A 106 3.30 -1.15 -16.21
CA MET A 106 4.72 -0.86 -16.48
C MET A 106 5.21 0.47 -15.88
N LEU A 107 4.32 1.45 -15.62
CA LEU A 107 4.67 2.82 -15.21
C LEU A 107 5.71 2.90 -14.07
N PRO A 108 5.55 2.19 -12.93
CA PRO A 108 6.48 2.33 -11.81
C PRO A 108 7.89 1.81 -12.11
N ALA A 109 8.04 1.02 -13.15
CA ALA A 109 9.32 0.42 -13.51
C ALA A 109 10.11 1.23 -14.57
N TYR A 110 9.50 2.17 -15.28
CA TYR A 110 10.22 2.99 -16.29
C TYR A 110 11.49 3.68 -15.73
N PRO A 111 11.48 4.24 -14.51
CA PRO A 111 12.67 4.88 -13.97
C PRO A 111 13.85 3.93 -13.70
N SER A 112 13.65 2.59 -13.79
CA SER A 112 14.73 1.61 -13.60
C SER A 112 15.71 1.57 -14.79
N GLY A 113 15.31 2.10 -15.96
CA GLY A 113 16.10 2.02 -17.20
C GLY A 113 16.17 0.61 -17.80
N GLU A 114 15.35 -0.31 -17.34
CA GLU A 114 15.28 -1.67 -17.87
C GLU A 114 14.82 -1.68 -19.35
N ARG A 115 15.29 -2.67 -20.13
CA ARG A 115 14.86 -2.82 -21.52
C ARG A 115 13.34 -3.02 -21.59
N HIS A 116 12.68 -2.24 -22.43
CA HIS A 116 11.22 -2.28 -22.61
C HIS A 116 10.68 -3.69 -22.88
N THR A 117 11.39 -4.49 -23.65
CA THR A 117 10.98 -5.88 -23.95
C THR A 117 10.97 -6.78 -22.71
N THR A 118 11.95 -6.61 -21.80
CA THR A 118 12.01 -7.37 -20.54
C THR A 118 10.90 -6.91 -19.61
N LEU A 119 10.73 -5.60 -19.46
CA LEU A 119 9.67 -5.01 -18.64
C LEU A 119 8.27 -5.45 -19.13
N ARG A 120 8.04 -5.43 -20.45
CA ARG A 120 6.78 -5.88 -21.05
C ARG A 120 6.50 -7.37 -20.73
N LYS A 121 7.51 -8.24 -20.85
CA LYS A 121 7.36 -9.66 -20.48
C LYS A 121 6.95 -9.84 -19.03
N ARG A 122 7.61 -9.13 -18.10
CA ARG A 122 7.28 -9.17 -16.67
C ARG A 122 5.87 -8.64 -16.39
N ALA A 123 5.48 -7.52 -17.01
CA ALA A 123 4.13 -6.98 -16.89
C ALA A 123 3.07 -7.95 -17.44
N SER A 124 3.32 -8.59 -18.60
CA SER A 124 2.41 -9.60 -19.14
C SER A 124 2.26 -10.81 -18.21
N ALA A 125 3.33 -11.31 -17.61
CA ALA A 125 3.27 -12.40 -16.65
C ALA A 125 2.43 -12.03 -15.39
N LEU A 126 2.52 -10.79 -14.91
CA LEU A 126 1.67 -10.31 -13.83
C LEU A 126 0.19 -10.20 -14.23
N LEU A 127 -0.08 -9.78 -15.47
CA LEU A 127 -1.44 -9.75 -15.99
C LEU A 127 -2.02 -11.17 -16.15
N ASP A 128 -1.21 -12.13 -16.56
CA ASP A 128 -1.61 -13.55 -16.63
C ASP A 128 -1.94 -14.09 -15.23
N LEU A 129 -1.08 -13.83 -14.26
CA LEU A 129 -1.28 -14.24 -12.85
C LEU A 129 -2.58 -13.68 -12.25
N LEU A 130 -2.99 -12.50 -12.67
CA LEU A 130 -4.17 -11.78 -12.18
C LEU A 130 -5.38 -11.87 -13.14
N GLU A 131 -5.33 -12.80 -14.12
CA GLU A 131 -6.44 -13.07 -15.06
C GLU A 131 -6.86 -11.84 -15.88
N LEU A 132 -5.87 -11.04 -16.30
CA LEU A 132 -6.05 -9.80 -17.08
C LEU A 132 -5.42 -9.84 -18.48
N SER A 133 -4.91 -10.99 -18.95
CA SER A 133 -4.21 -11.11 -20.24
C SER A 133 -5.04 -10.60 -21.42
N GLN A 134 -6.34 -10.91 -21.43
CA GLN A 134 -7.27 -10.47 -22.47
C GLN A 134 -7.55 -8.96 -22.46
N LYS A 135 -7.20 -8.30 -21.35
CA LYS A 135 -7.40 -6.86 -21.14
C LYS A 135 -6.13 -6.04 -21.29
N ALA A 136 -4.98 -6.68 -21.59
CA ALA A 136 -3.67 -6.03 -21.64
C ALA A 136 -3.63 -4.75 -22.50
N SER A 137 -4.29 -4.77 -23.66
CA SER A 137 -4.38 -3.64 -24.60
C SER A 137 -5.61 -2.74 -24.37
N ALA A 138 -6.52 -3.10 -23.47
CA ALA A 138 -7.70 -2.30 -23.17
C ALA A 138 -7.31 -1.01 -22.46
N ARG A 139 -8.07 0.07 -22.67
CA ARG A 139 -7.95 1.30 -21.85
C ARG A 139 -8.53 1.04 -20.48
N VAL A 140 -7.89 1.63 -19.45
CA VAL A 140 -8.30 1.42 -18.04
C VAL A 140 -9.68 1.95 -17.74
N GLU A 141 -10.20 2.89 -18.53
CA GLU A 141 -11.54 3.46 -18.39
C GLU A 141 -12.66 2.46 -18.74
N TRP A 142 -12.32 1.36 -19.41
CA TRP A 142 -13.28 0.31 -19.82
C TRP A 142 -13.30 -0.89 -18.87
N LEU A 143 -12.53 -0.81 -17.78
CA LEU A 143 -12.43 -1.89 -16.80
C LEU A 143 -13.61 -1.88 -15.84
N SER A 144 -14.06 -3.06 -15.46
CA SER A 144 -14.89 -3.23 -14.27
C SER A 144 -14.10 -2.91 -13.00
N GLY A 145 -14.78 -2.70 -11.88
CA GLY A 145 -14.13 -2.42 -10.58
C GLY A 145 -13.10 -3.48 -10.18
N GLY A 146 -13.45 -4.77 -10.34
CA GLY A 146 -12.51 -5.87 -10.05
C GLY A 146 -11.31 -5.93 -11.02
N GLU A 147 -11.52 -5.66 -12.31
CA GLU A 147 -10.42 -5.57 -13.28
C GLU A 147 -9.50 -4.39 -12.99
N ALA A 148 -10.05 -3.24 -12.62
CA ALA A 148 -9.28 -2.06 -12.24
C ALA A 148 -8.46 -2.32 -10.96
N GLN A 149 -9.03 -3.00 -9.98
CA GLN A 149 -8.32 -3.39 -8.77
C GLN A 149 -7.17 -4.35 -9.07
N ARG A 150 -7.41 -5.43 -9.84
CA ARG A 150 -6.37 -6.37 -10.24
C ARG A 150 -5.27 -5.68 -11.04
N THR A 151 -5.61 -4.72 -11.89
CA THR A 151 -4.63 -3.87 -12.60
C THR A 151 -3.78 -3.05 -11.62
N ALA A 152 -4.39 -2.44 -10.59
CA ALA A 152 -3.66 -1.71 -9.56
C ALA A 152 -2.73 -2.62 -8.75
N ILE A 153 -3.13 -3.86 -8.48
CA ILE A 153 -2.28 -4.87 -7.83
C ILE A 153 -1.12 -5.26 -8.75
N ALA A 154 -1.37 -5.56 -10.04
CA ALA A 154 -0.32 -5.86 -11.00
C ALA A 154 0.71 -4.73 -11.08
N ARG A 155 0.25 -3.48 -11.11
CA ARG A 155 1.10 -2.28 -11.07
C ARG A 155 1.92 -2.21 -9.79
N ALA A 156 1.33 -2.53 -8.63
CA ALA A 156 2.05 -2.53 -7.37
C ALA A 156 3.16 -3.58 -7.33
N LEU A 157 2.99 -4.71 -8.04
CA LEU A 157 3.93 -5.84 -8.06
C LEU A 157 5.05 -5.73 -9.10
N ILE A 158 5.00 -4.77 -10.04
CA ILE A 158 5.90 -4.73 -11.19
C ILE A 158 7.39 -4.66 -10.81
N ASN A 159 7.74 -4.01 -9.71
CA ASN A 159 9.11 -3.91 -9.21
C ASN A 159 9.47 -5.01 -8.20
N ASP A 160 8.66 -6.04 -8.09
CA ASP A 160 8.83 -7.15 -7.13
C ASP A 160 9.06 -6.66 -5.67
N PRO A 161 8.20 -5.78 -5.13
CA PRO A 161 8.40 -5.20 -3.82
C PRO A 161 8.32 -6.25 -2.72
N SER A 162 9.06 -6.05 -1.61
CA SER A 162 8.95 -6.88 -0.41
C SER A 162 7.76 -6.50 0.48
N VAL A 163 7.24 -5.28 0.33
CA VAL A 163 6.12 -4.75 1.12
C VAL A 163 5.01 -4.24 0.21
N ILE A 164 3.79 -4.69 0.45
CA ILE A 164 2.59 -4.17 -0.21
C ILE A 164 1.82 -3.30 0.78
N ILE A 165 1.51 -2.09 0.38
CA ILE A 165 0.66 -1.16 1.14
C ILE A 165 -0.65 -1.00 0.39
N ALA A 166 -1.77 -1.37 1.02
CA ALA A 166 -3.11 -1.24 0.46
C ALA A 166 -3.95 -0.32 1.36
N ASP A 167 -4.31 0.84 0.84
CA ASP A 167 -5.08 1.84 1.57
C ASP A 167 -6.55 1.79 1.15
N GLU A 168 -7.43 1.30 2.06
CA GLU A 168 -8.87 1.08 1.87
C GLU A 168 -9.21 0.36 0.54
N PRO A 169 -8.53 -0.77 0.22
CA PRO A 169 -8.59 -1.38 -1.12
C PRO A 169 -9.95 -1.99 -1.47
N THR A 170 -10.81 -2.24 -0.47
CA THR A 170 -12.16 -2.82 -0.65
C THR A 170 -13.27 -1.78 -0.60
N GLY A 171 -12.97 -0.52 -0.32
CA GLY A 171 -13.97 0.52 -0.07
C GLY A 171 -14.93 0.82 -1.23
N ASN A 172 -14.61 0.41 -2.46
CA ASN A 172 -15.43 0.59 -3.66
C ASN A 172 -15.86 -0.75 -4.29
N LEU A 173 -15.78 -1.85 -3.54
CA LEU A 173 -16.03 -3.20 -4.02
C LEU A 173 -17.23 -3.82 -3.32
N ASP A 174 -17.89 -4.74 -4.01
CA ASP A 174 -18.85 -5.63 -3.37
C ASP A 174 -18.14 -6.71 -2.52
N SER A 175 -18.92 -7.45 -1.74
CA SER A 175 -18.40 -8.47 -0.82
C SER A 175 -17.65 -9.60 -1.55
N LYS A 176 -18.04 -9.95 -2.77
CA LYS A 176 -17.38 -11.00 -3.57
C LYS A 176 -15.99 -10.55 -4.01
N LEU A 177 -15.89 -9.35 -4.57
CA LEU A 177 -14.62 -8.77 -4.99
C LEU A 177 -13.69 -8.52 -3.79
N SER A 178 -14.23 -8.14 -2.63
CA SER A 178 -13.47 -8.02 -1.38
C SER A 178 -12.87 -9.35 -0.96
N GLN A 179 -13.61 -10.46 -1.06
CA GLN A 179 -13.10 -11.81 -0.78
C GLN A 179 -12.02 -12.23 -1.80
N GLU A 180 -12.23 -11.98 -3.10
CA GLU A 180 -11.23 -12.25 -4.14
C GLU A 180 -9.93 -11.46 -3.88
N PHE A 181 -10.03 -10.20 -3.43
CA PHE A 181 -8.89 -9.41 -3.02
C PHE A 181 -8.12 -10.06 -1.85
N MET A 182 -8.83 -10.50 -0.81
CA MET A 182 -8.20 -11.17 0.33
C MET A 182 -7.48 -12.47 -0.07
N GLU A 183 -8.03 -13.20 -1.03
CA GLU A 183 -7.36 -14.39 -1.58
C GLU A 183 -6.07 -14.03 -2.36
N ILE A 184 -6.06 -12.92 -3.09
CA ILE A 184 -4.82 -12.42 -3.72
C ILE A 184 -3.79 -12.07 -2.64
N LEU A 185 -4.17 -11.37 -1.56
CA LEU A 185 -3.26 -11.05 -0.46
C LEU A 185 -2.69 -12.32 0.20
N ARG A 186 -3.51 -13.37 0.38
CA ARG A 186 -3.07 -14.67 0.91
C ARG A 186 -1.94 -15.26 0.04
N ARG A 187 -2.14 -15.31 -1.28
CA ARG A 187 -1.13 -15.82 -2.24
C ARG A 187 0.14 -14.96 -2.22
N LEU A 188 0.03 -13.65 -2.11
CA LEU A 188 1.19 -12.76 -1.99
C LEU A 188 1.97 -13.02 -0.70
N ARG A 189 1.28 -13.23 0.42
CA ARG A 189 1.89 -13.57 1.70
C ARG A 189 2.61 -14.92 1.63
N GLU A 190 2.06 -15.93 0.94
CA GLU A 190 2.71 -17.23 0.72
C GLU A 190 4.01 -17.13 -0.09
N ASN A 191 4.20 -16.04 -0.83
CA ASN A 191 5.44 -15.67 -1.50
C ASN A 191 6.28 -14.66 -0.69
N ASP A 192 6.23 -14.75 0.65
CA ASP A 192 7.02 -13.97 1.61
C ASP A 192 6.83 -12.45 1.54
N LYS A 193 5.74 -11.96 0.91
CA LYS A 193 5.43 -10.52 0.90
C LYS A 193 4.87 -10.09 2.25
N THR A 194 5.35 -8.95 2.74
CA THR A 194 4.77 -8.26 3.89
C THR A 194 3.63 -7.39 3.42
N ILE A 195 2.48 -7.43 4.07
CA ILE A 195 1.30 -6.71 3.62
C ILE A 195 0.75 -5.83 4.74
N LEU A 196 0.58 -4.56 4.43
CA LEU A 196 -0.10 -3.59 5.29
C LEU A 196 -1.40 -3.17 4.59
N VAL A 197 -2.53 -3.43 5.22
CA VAL A 197 -3.83 -3.04 4.67
C VAL A 197 -4.58 -2.16 5.65
N SER A 198 -5.03 -0.97 5.24
CA SER A 198 -6.00 -0.21 6.01
C SER A 198 -7.42 -0.60 5.58
N SER A 199 -8.31 -0.78 6.52
CA SER A 199 -9.73 -0.97 6.19
C SER A 199 -10.63 -0.70 7.38
N HIS A 200 -11.86 -0.28 7.07
CA HIS A 200 -13.00 -0.31 7.99
C HIS A 200 -13.98 -1.45 7.67
N ASP A 201 -13.68 -2.26 6.63
CA ASP A 201 -14.50 -3.38 6.18
C ASP A 201 -14.24 -4.62 7.06
N PRO A 202 -15.29 -5.20 7.71
CA PRO A 202 -15.19 -6.44 8.48
C PRO A 202 -14.62 -7.63 7.69
N ILE A 203 -14.84 -7.70 6.37
CA ILE A 203 -14.29 -8.77 5.52
C ILE A 203 -12.76 -8.77 5.59
N VAL A 204 -12.14 -7.59 5.67
CA VAL A 204 -10.68 -7.46 5.74
C VAL A 204 -10.18 -7.82 7.13
N PHE A 205 -10.57 -7.08 8.18
CA PHE A 205 -9.94 -7.25 9.48
C PHE A 205 -10.41 -8.50 10.26
N ASN A 206 -11.53 -9.14 9.89
CA ASN A 206 -11.95 -10.44 10.42
C ASN A 206 -11.47 -11.61 9.56
N SER A 207 -10.78 -11.37 8.47
CA SER A 207 -10.26 -12.43 7.61
C SER A 207 -9.19 -13.25 8.34
N LYS A 208 -9.27 -14.58 8.21
CA LYS A 208 -8.29 -15.51 8.80
C LYS A 208 -6.87 -15.34 8.27
N VAL A 209 -6.71 -14.66 7.12
CA VAL A 209 -5.38 -14.40 6.55
C VAL A 209 -4.70 -13.19 7.19
N VAL A 210 -5.45 -12.34 7.92
CA VAL A 210 -4.90 -11.22 8.68
C VAL A 210 -4.37 -11.74 10.02
N GLU A 211 -3.07 -11.65 10.22
CA GLU A 211 -2.38 -12.20 11.38
C GLU A 211 -2.27 -11.20 12.54
N ARG A 212 -2.42 -9.90 12.23
CA ARG A 212 -2.37 -8.82 13.22
C ARG A 212 -3.32 -7.69 12.84
N VAL A 213 -4.10 -7.23 13.81
CA VAL A 213 -4.93 -6.04 13.67
C VAL A 213 -4.39 -4.96 14.62
N ILE A 214 -4.15 -3.77 14.10
CA ILE A 214 -3.71 -2.60 14.84
C ILE A 214 -4.79 -1.56 14.77
N CYS A 215 -5.27 -1.13 15.94
CA CYS A 215 -6.32 -0.15 16.07
C CYS A 215 -5.75 1.25 16.14
N LEU A 216 -6.20 2.11 15.25
CA LEU A 216 -5.80 3.51 15.22
C LEU A 216 -7.02 4.40 15.52
N LYS A 217 -6.88 5.27 16.51
CA LYS A 217 -7.87 6.27 16.91
C LYS A 217 -7.19 7.60 17.19
N ASP A 218 -7.70 8.67 16.61
CA ASP A 218 -7.20 10.04 16.81
C ASP A 218 -5.66 10.16 16.65
N GLY A 219 -5.11 9.47 15.64
CA GLY A 219 -3.68 9.46 15.33
C GLY A 219 -2.81 8.60 16.27
N ARG A 220 -3.39 7.86 17.20
CA ARG A 220 -2.68 7.02 18.17
C ARG A 220 -3.06 5.55 18.02
N ILE A 221 -2.14 4.66 18.39
CA ILE A 221 -2.46 3.24 18.53
C ILE A 221 -3.25 3.05 19.83
N ASP A 222 -4.41 2.43 19.73
CA ASP A 222 -5.19 2.05 20.89
C ASP A 222 -4.56 0.81 21.53
N GLY A 223 -3.90 0.99 22.68
CA GLY A 223 -3.19 -0.06 23.42
C GLY A 223 -4.10 -1.06 24.13
N ASN A 224 -5.42 -0.81 24.18
CA ASN A 224 -6.35 -1.61 24.98
C ASN A 224 -6.99 -2.78 24.21
N GLY A 225 -6.52 -3.11 22.99
CA GLY A 225 -6.98 -4.30 22.27
C GLY A 225 -8.46 -4.30 21.86
N GLY A 226 -9.17 -3.22 22.09
CA GLY A 226 -10.58 -3.03 21.77
C GLY A 226 -10.78 -2.10 20.57
N CYS A 227 -10.94 -2.65 19.40
CA CYS A 227 -11.46 -1.92 18.26
C CYS A 227 -12.95 -2.16 18.10
#